data_509488564d5a203f6cd9dc28eeb7f52e
#
_entry.id   509488564d5a203f6cd9dc28eeb7f52e
#
_cell.length_a   1.000
_cell.length_b   1.000
_cell.length_c   1.000
_cell.angle_alpha   90.00
_cell.angle_beta   90.00
_cell.angle_gamma   90.00
#
_symmetry.space_group_name_H-M   'P 1'
#
loop_
_entity.id
_entity.type
_entity.pdbx_description
1 polymer ?
#
loop_
_entity_poly.entity_id
_entity_poly.type
_entity_poly.pdbx_seq_one_letter_code
_entity_poly.pdbx_strand_id
1 'polypeptide(L)'
;MRTLSTTSESDAMATSSPRTRVIVWFRNDLRLLDNAVVARAATLRGQSDAAEVVPVYVFDETFFKTSKRGLARFGAGRGKFTIECVDDLKRALRGVGSDLLVRCGKTEDVITELTLTGANDKTIVLTQTEVTSEETDMDRAVERASKERARSGGASASMERLWGSTLYHADDLPYDFAGGLHDLPDVFTPFRNKVESKCSVRAVVPAPTANALGSVPASVAGLDWMPEPKDLPFASAEIALACEKWLKDGADERSVLEFKGGESQALARVKYYLWDSDLLATYFETRNGMLGGDYSTKLAPWLALGCVSPRYVVSEIRRYESARVENKSTYWVIFELIWRDFFKFFALKHGNKIFHLDGTANRTASWKSDEKILKAWKTGTTGYPLIDANMRELAATGFMSNRGRQNVASWLALDAGVDWRHGADWFEHHLLDYDTASNWGNWCAAAGMTGGRINRFNIAKQTKDYDPSGDYVKRWIPELREIPAAYITEPNQAPRELRDRISLDYPNKLNLPRRDFTEMGSPPGPKRGGGRSAGGGRGGRGGRSKSRGPKAHSVSVYDHVYG
;
A
#
# COMPACT_ATOMS: atom_id res chain seq x y z
N MET A 1 -30.47 -77.82 25.89
CA MET A 1 -30.23 -76.54 26.44
C MET A 1 -28.84 -76.08 26.01
N ARG A 2 -28.80 -75.18 25.01
CA ARG A 2 -27.56 -74.48 24.64
C ARG A 2 -27.73 -73.02 25.02
N THR A 3 -26.91 -72.58 25.95
CA THR A 3 -26.81 -71.17 26.43
C THR A 3 -26.11 -70.35 25.34
N LEU A 4 -26.81 -69.34 24.82
CA LEU A 4 -26.26 -68.29 23.98
C LEU A 4 -25.55 -67.29 24.89
N SER A 5 -24.25 -67.15 24.72
CA SER A 5 -23.38 -66.10 25.30
C SER A 5 -23.59 -64.86 24.42
N THR A 6 -24.16 -63.79 24.94
CA THR A 6 -24.17 -62.46 24.39
C THR A 6 -22.90 -61.75 24.77
N THR A 7 -21.95 -61.66 23.86
CA THR A 7 -20.84 -60.73 23.99
C THR A 7 -21.33 -59.33 23.64
N SER A 8 -21.36 -58.45 24.66
CA SER A 8 -21.58 -57.03 24.49
C SER A 8 -20.27 -56.42 23.89
N GLU A 9 -20.32 -56.10 22.60
CA GLU A 9 -19.35 -55.20 22.01
C GLU A 9 -19.56 -53.80 22.59
N SER A 10 -18.76 -53.46 23.62
CA SER A 10 -18.58 -52.08 24.00
C SER A 10 -17.66 -51.45 22.98
N ASP A 11 -18.20 -50.76 21.98
CA ASP A 11 -17.44 -49.81 21.17
C ASP A 11 -16.77 -48.78 22.06
N ALA A 12 -15.50 -49.04 22.39
CA ALA A 12 -14.63 -48.08 22.96
C ALA A 12 -14.41 -46.99 21.91
N MET A 13 -15.16 -45.89 21.97
CA MET A 13 -14.80 -44.64 21.30
C MET A 13 -13.37 -44.29 21.73
N ALA A 14 -12.42 -44.58 20.88
CA ALA A 14 -11.05 -44.13 21.05
C ALA A 14 -11.09 -42.58 21.05
N THR A 15 -11.01 -41.99 22.23
CA THR A 15 -10.88 -40.54 22.39
C THR A 15 -9.51 -40.18 21.84
N SER A 16 -9.44 -39.70 20.60
CA SER A 16 -8.21 -39.15 20.03
C SER A 16 -7.70 -38.02 20.91
N SER A 17 -6.40 -38.01 21.14
CA SER A 17 -5.77 -36.91 21.92
C SER A 17 -6.13 -35.55 21.32
N PRO A 18 -6.38 -34.55 22.17
CA PRO A 18 -6.70 -33.21 21.72
C PRO A 18 -5.64 -32.66 20.76
N ARG A 19 -6.05 -32.13 19.63
CA ARG A 19 -5.17 -31.53 18.62
C ARG A 19 -5.19 -30.02 18.70
N THR A 20 -4.07 -29.40 18.36
CA THR A 20 -4.00 -27.95 18.18
C THR A 20 -3.65 -27.64 16.73
N ARG A 21 -4.48 -26.89 16.03
CA ARG A 21 -4.18 -26.38 14.70
C ARG A 21 -3.89 -24.88 14.76
N VAL A 22 -2.74 -24.48 14.22
CA VAL A 22 -2.31 -23.10 14.05
C VAL A 22 -2.46 -22.74 12.58
N ILE A 23 -3.45 -21.93 12.24
CA ILE A 23 -3.66 -21.44 10.88
C ILE A 23 -2.89 -20.12 10.74
N VAL A 24 -1.91 -20.08 9.84
CA VAL A 24 -1.16 -18.86 9.50
C VAL A 24 -1.81 -18.25 8.26
N TRP A 25 -2.71 -17.30 8.51
CA TRP A 25 -3.41 -16.60 7.44
C TRP A 25 -2.60 -15.41 6.95
N PHE A 26 -1.90 -15.60 5.82
CA PHE A 26 -1.14 -14.55 5.13
C PHE A 26 -2.07 -13.57 4.40
N ARG A 27 -1.69 -12.29 4.42
CA ARG A 27 -2.39 -11.19 3.74
C ARG A 27 -1.39 -10.27 3.02
N ASN A 28 -1.09 -9.10 3.61
CA ASN A 28 -0.07 -8.16 3.13
C ASN A 28 1.26 -8.35 3.90
N ASP A 29 1.67 -9.57 4.08
CA ASP A 29 2.88 -10.00 4.80
C ASP A 29 3.54 -11.23 4.14
N LEU A 30 3.58 -11.22 2.79
CA LEU A 30 4.01 -12.35 1.95
C LEU A 30 5.53 -12.56 2.00
N ARG A 31 6.04 -12.88 3.20
CA ARG A 31 7.46 -13.12 3.47
C ARG A 31 7.68 -14.05 4.66
N LEU A 32 8.88 -14.61 4.77
CA LEU A 32 9.33 -15.37 5.95
C LEU A 32 10.24 -14.53 6.87
N LEU A 33 11.09 -13.68 6.30
CA LEU A 33 12.01 -12.82 7.05
C LEU A 33 11.24 -11.67 7.71
N ASP A 34 11.50 -11.44 8.99
CA ASP A 34 10.85 -10.38 9.78
C ASP A 34 9.31 -10.45 9.79
N ASN A 35 8.78 -11.67 9.87
CA ASN A 35 7.34 -11.92 9.95
C ASN A 35 6.94 -12.39 11.35
N ALA A 36 6.25 -11.52 12.10
CA ALA A 36 5.80 -11.80 13.46
C ALA A 36 4.80 -12.97 13.53
N VAL A 37 3.95 -13.12 12.49
CA VAL A 37 2.94 -14.18 12.41
C VAL A 37 3.61 -15.54 12.26
N VAL A 38 4.60 -15.64 11.35
CA VAL A 38 5.40 -16.86 11.13
C VAL A 38 6.21 -17.23 12.38
N ALA A 39 6.86 -16.25 13.01
CA ALA A 39 7.63 -16.48 14.23
C ALA A 39 6.74 -16.98 15.39
N ARG A 40 5.54 -16.42 15.51
CA ARG A 40 4.56 -16.86 16.51
C ARG A 40 4.08 -18.30 16.26
N ALA A 41 3.82 -18.65 14.99
CA ALA A 41 3.44 -20.01 14.61
C ALA A 41 4.55 -21.02 14.94
N ALA A 42 5.82 -20.71 14.61
CA ALA A 42 6.95 -21.54 14.96
C ALA A 42 7.10 -21.72 16.49
N THR A 43 6.88 -20.65 17.27
CA THR A 43 6.88 -20.70 18.73
C THR A 43 5.80 -21.66 19.25
N LEU A 44 4.56 -21.55 18.76
CA LEU A 44 3.44 -22.42 19.18
C LEU A 44 3.70 -23.87 18.79
N ARG A 45 4.27 -24.12 17.60
CA ARG A 45 4.65 -25.46 17.15
C ARG A 45 5.74 -26.07 18.04
N GLY A 46 6.75 -25.27 18.44
CA GLY A 46 7.83 -25.72 19.33
C GLY A 46 7.38 -25.99 20.78
N GLN A 47 6.23 -25.47 21.21
CA GLN A 47 5.67 -25.70 22.55
C GLN A 47 4.87 -27.01 22.66
N SER A 48 4.45 -27.61 21.54
CA SER A 48 3.64 -28.84 21.54
C SER A 48 3.86 -29.65 20.26
N ASP A 49 4.31 -30.88 20.40
CA ASP A 49 4.42 -31.83 19.28
C ASP A 49 3.07 -32.15 18.60
N ALA A 50 1.96 -31.94 19.34
CA ALA A 50 0.60 -32.09 18.81
C ALA A 50 0.10 -30.88 18.02
N ALA A 51 0.87 -29.77 17.95
CA ALA A 51 0.48 -28.61 17.17
C ALA A 51 0.82 -28.79 15.69
N GLU A 52 -0.18 -28.70 14.83
CA GLU A 52 -0.06 -28.71 13.38
C GLU A 52 -0.20 -27.28 12.84
N VAL A 53 0.67 -26.87 11.90
CA VAL A 53 0.66 -25.53 11.30
C VAL A 53 0.15 -25.62 9.87
N VAL A 54 -0.80 -24.76 9.52
CA VAL A 54 -1.40 -24.66 8.18
C VAL A 54 -1.24 -23.22 7.67
N PRO A 55 -0.20 -22.92 6.89
CA PRO A 55 -0.09 -21.66 6.18
C PRO A 55 -1.12 -21.58 5.07
N VAL A 56 -1.84 -20.46 4.97
CA VAL A 56 -2.89 -20.27 3.97
C VAL A 56 -2.88 -18.86 3.42
N TYR A 57 -3.10 -18.74 2.11
CA TYR A 57 -3.41 -17.48 1.41
C TYR A 57 -4.71 -17.61 0.65
N VAL A 58 -5.57 -16.60 0.73
CA VAL A 58 -6.86 -16.58 0.04
C VAL A 58 -6.93 -15.38 -0.89
N PHE A 59 -7.13 -15.63 -2.18
CA PHE A 59 -7.57 -14.59 -3.12
C PHE A 59 -9.04 -14.28 -2.83
N ASP A 60 -9.27 -13.35 -1.90
CA ASP A 60 -10.62 -13.05 -1.43
C ASP A 60 -11.42 -12.26 -2.44
N GLU A 61 -12.60 -12.75 -2.78
CA GLU A 61 -13.48 -12.16 -3.79
C GLU A 61 -13.86 -10.70 -3.50
N THR A 62 -13.81 -10.26 -2.23
CA THR A 62 -14.16 -8.90 -1.82
C THR A 62 -13.27 -7.85 -2.49
N PHE A 63 -11.97 -8.16 -2.65
CA PHE A 63 -11.02 -7.24 -3.28
C PHE A 63 -11.13 -7.19 -4.80
N PHE A 64 -11.78 -8.18 -5.42
CA PHE A 64 -11.98 -8.24 -6.87
C PHE A 64 -13.29 -7.59 -7.33
N LYS A 65 -14.18 -7.24 -6.41
CA LYS A 65 -15.47 -6.61 -6.72
C LYS A 65 -15.29 -5.25 -7.41
N THR A 66 -16.35 -4.79 -8.01
CA THR A 66 -16.45 -3.44 -8.56
C THR A 66 -16.65 -2.42 -7.43
N SER A 67 -15.96 -1.30 -7.50
CA SER A 67 -16.11 -0.18 -6.56
C SER A 67 -17.50 0.45 -6.64
N LYS A 68 -17.86 1.25 -5.63
CA LYS A 68 -19.13 2.01 -5.63
C LYS A 68 -19.26 3.00 -6.80
N ARG A 69 -18.17 3.31 -7.50
CA ARG A 69 -18.10 4.19 -8.67
C ARG A 69 -18.00 3.42 -9.99
N GLY A 70 -18.25 2.09 -9.97
CA GLY A 70 -18.37 1.26 -11.17
C GLY A 70 -17.04 0.80 -11.78
N LEU A 71 -15.91 0.95 -11.07
CA LEU A 71 -14.61 0.50 -11.54
C LEU A 71 -14.22 -0.82 -10.89
N ALA A 72 -13.71 -1.77 -11.67
CA ALA A 72 -13.07 -2.97 -11.13
C ALA A 72 -11.90 -2.58 -10.22
N ARG A 73 -11.85 -3.12 -9.01
CA ARG A 73 -10.86 -2.75 -8.00
C ARG A 73 -9.49 -3.39 -8.23
N PHE A 74 -9.46 -4.57 -8.82
CA PHE A 74 -8.26 -5.39 -9.00
C PHE A 74 -7.94 -5.54 -10.48
N GLY A 75 -6.88 -4.87 -10.94
CA GLY A 75 -6.46 -4.89 -12.34
C GLY A 75 -5.48 -6.02 -12.67
N ALA A 76 -5.22 -6.19 -13.96
CA ALA A 76 -4.39 -7.25 -14.52
C ALA A 76 -2.96 -7.26 -13.98
N GLY A 77 -2.28 -6.11 -13.94
CA GLY A 77 -0.91 -5.99 -13.43
C GLY A 77 -0.81 -6.37 -11.95
N ARG A 78 -1.77 -5.92 -11.12
CA ARG A 78 -1.85 -6.34 -9.71
C ARG A 78 -2.05 -7.84 -9.58
N GLY A 79 -2.93 -8.43 -10.42
CA GLY A 79 -3.17 -9.87 -10.44
C GLY A 79 -1.89 -10.65 -10.69
N LYS A 80 -1.17 -10.31 -11.76
CA LYS A 80 0.14 -10.89 -12.08
C LYS A 80 1.11 -10.79 -10.90
N PHE A 81 1.30 -9.58 -10.38
CA PHE A 81 2.27 -9.35 -9.30
C PHE A 81 1.91 -10.11 -8.01
N THR A 82 0.60 -10.20 -7.67
CA THR A 82 0.14 -10.94 -6.49
C THR A 82 0.32 -12.45 -6.66
N ILE A 83 -0.01 -13.01 -7.84
CA ILE A 83 0.24 -14.44 -8.14
C ILE A 83 1.72 -14.78 -7.94
N GLU A 84 2.62 -13.96 -8.47
CA GLU A 84 4.07 -14.16 -8.33
C GLU A 84 4.53 -14.07 -6.86
N CYS A 85 3.97 -13.14 -6.08
CA CYS A 85 4.28 -13.03 -4.64
C CYS A 85 3.84 -14.26 -3.87
N VAL A 86 2.66 -14.81 -4.16
CA VAL A 86 2.11 -16.01 -3.52
C VAL A 86 2.92 -17.25 -3.93
N ASP A 87 3.32 -17.35 -5.19
CA ASP A 87 4.17 -18.45 -5.67
C ASP A 87 5.56 -18.43 -5.02
N ASP A 88 6.17 -17.27 -4.89
CA ASP A 88 7.46 -17.11 -4.21
C ASP A 88 7.38 -17.50 -2.73
N LEU A 89 6.33 -17.05 -2.02
CA LEU A 89 6.07 -17.45 -0.63
C LEU A 89 5.87 -18.97 -0.50
N LYS A 90 5.12 -19.57 -1.42
CA LYS A 90 4.91 -21.02 -1.44
C LYS A 90 6.22 -21.78 -1.60
N ARG A 91 7.07 -21.34 -2.53
CA ARG A 91 8.41 -21.92 -2.71
C ARG A 91 9.29 -21.73 -1.47
N ALA A 92 9.25 -20.56 -0.84
CA ALA A 92 9.98 -20.28 0.39
C ALA A 92 9.55 -21.18 1.55
N LEU A 93 8.24 -21.39 1.74
CA LEU A 93 7.70 -22.31 2.76
C LEU A 93 8.12 -23.76 2.50
N ARG A 94 8.08 -24.22 1.24
CA ARG A 94 8.59 -25.54 0.85
C ARG A 94 10.08 -25.69 1.17
N GLY A 95 10.85 -24.64 0.96
CA GLY A 95 12.28 -24.60 1.29
C GLY A 95 12.59 -24.78 2.78
N VAL A 96 11.64 -24.47 3.67
CA VAL A 96 11.79 -24.66 5.12
C VAL A 96 11.00 -25.88 5.66
N GLY A 97 10.53 -26.78 4.77
CA GLY A 97 9.87 -28.05 5.15
C GLY A 97 8.37 -27.90 5.49
N SER A 98 7.71 -26.82 5.02
CA SER A 98 6.26 -26.61 5.13
C SER A 98 5.63 -26.50 3.73
N ASP A 99 4.45 -25.93 3.61
CA ASP A 99 3.83 -25.57 2.31
C ASP A 99 2.80 -24.46 2.52
N LEU A 100 2.28 -23.87 1.43
CA LEU A 100 1.22 -22.88 1.43
C LEU A 100 -0.04 -23.45 0.79
N LEU A 101 -1.15 -23.45 1.52
CA LEU A 101 -2.46 -23.67 0.97
C LEU A 101 -2.93 -22.40 0.27
N VAL A 102 -3.26 -22.48 -1.02
CA VAL A 102 -3.80 -21.34 -1.77
C VAL A 102 -5.26 -21.61 -2.12
N ARG A 103 -6.12 -20.61 -1.97
CA ARG A 103 -7.56 -20.70 -2.27
C ARG A 103 -8.05 -19.41 -2.92
N CYS A 104 -9.18 -19.54 -3.65
CA CYS A 104 -10.00 -18.42 -4.09
C CYS A 104 -11.38 -18.51 -3.44
N GLY A 105 -11.97 -17.36 -3.09
CA GLY A 105 -13.31 -17.29 -2.50
C GLY A 105 -13.39 -16.39 -1.29
N LYS A 106 -14.34 -16.63 -0.41
CA LYS A 106 -14.45 -15.87 0.84
C LYS A 106 -13.51 -16.42 1.89
N THR A 107 -12.73 -15.55 2.49
CA THR A 107 -11.73 -15.95 3.48
C THR A 107 -12.37 -16.61 4.71
N GLU A 108 -13.51 -16.11 5.18
CA GLU A 108 -14.22 -16.70 6.31
C GLU A 108 -14.64 -18.16 6.04
N ASP A 109 -15.05 -18.51 4.82
CA ASP A 109 -15.43 -19.87 4.46
C ASP A 109 -14.20 -20.79 4.46
N VAL A 110 -13.12 -20.36 3.82
CA VAL A 110 -11.86 -21.13 3.73
C VAL A 110 -11.26 -21.39 5.12
N ILE A 111 -11.15 -20.37 5.97
CA ILE A 111 -10.60 -20.52 7.33
C ILE A 111 -11.52 -21.39 8.19
N THR A 112 -12.84 -21.28 8.01
CA THR A 112 -13.82 -22.11 8.71
C THR A 112 -13.68 -23.58 8.36
N GLU A 113 -13.46 -23.92 7.10
CA GLU A 113 -13.20 -25.31 6.67
C GLU A 113 -11.97 -25.92 7.34
N LEU A 114 -10.95 -25.11 7.59
CA LEU A 114 -9.71 -25.52 8.26
C LEU A 114 -9.85 -25.63 9.79
N THR A 115 -10.92 -25.09 10.37
CA THR A 115 -11.13 -25.09 11.82
C THR A 115 -11.48 -26.48 12.32
N LEU A 116 -10.75 -26.98 13.34
CA LEU A 116 -11.00 -28.26 14.00
C LEU A 116 -12.32 -28.25 14.77
N THR A 117 -12.98 -29.41 14.82
CA THR A 117 -14.28 -29.58 15.48
C THR A 117 -14.32 -30.75 16.49
N GLY A 118 -13.24 -31.53 16.61
CA GLY A 118 -13.19 -32.65 17.56
C GLY A 118 -13.28 -32.20 19.02
N ALA A 119 -13.85 -33.03 19.89
CA ALA A 119 -13.95 -32.75 21.31
C ALA A 119 -12.59 -32.40 21.91
N ASN A 120 -12.49 -31.24 22.56
CA ASN A 120 -11.26 -30.67 23.13
C ASN A 120 -10.19 -30.22 22.11
N ASP A 121 -10.42 -30.29 20.81
CA ASP A 121 -9.53 -29.71 19.81
C ASP A 121 -9.47 -28.17 19.95
N LYS A 122 -8.35 -27.59 19.49
CA LYS A 122 -8.12 -26.14 19.52
C LYS A 122 -7.65 -25.64 18.16
N THR A 123 -8.22 -24.52 17.70
CA THR A 123 -7.72 -23.80 16.52
C THR A 123 -7.27 -22.39 16.94
N ILE A 124 -6.09 -21.99 16.47
CA ILE A 124 -5.55 -20.63 16.64
C ILE A 124 -5.31 -20.06 15.26
N VAL A 125 -6.05 -19.02 14.89
CA VAL A 125 -5.83 -18.28 13.64
C VAL A 125 -4.88 -17.13 13.92
N LEU A 126 -3.74 -17.12 13.28
CA LEU A 126 -2.74 -16.06 13.35
C LEU A 126 -2.78 -15.24 12.07
N THR A 127 -2.77 -13.92 12.19
CA THR A 127 -2.73 -13.02 11.03
C THR A 127 -2.07 -11.68 11.36
N GLN A 128 -1.63 -10.96 10.34
CA GLN A 128 -1.16 -9.59 10.49
C GLN A 128 -2.32 -8.64 10.79
N THR A 129 -2.10 -7.69 11.71
CA THR A 129 -3.08 -6.63 12.02
C THR A 129 -3.21 -5.68 10.85
N GLU A 130 -4.45 -5.48 10.39
CA GLU A 130 -4.81 -4.48 9.40
C GLU A 130 -5.66 -3.37 10.03
N VAL A 131 -5.81 -2.24 9.33
CA VAL A 131 -6.38 -1.02 9.94
C VAL A 131 -7.59 -0.45 9.22
N THR A 132 -7.86 -0.86 7.97
CA THR A 132 -8.99 -0.33 7.22
C THR A 132 -10.25 -1.18 7.39
N SER A 133 -11.41 -0.59 7.17
CA SER A 133 -12.70 -1.23 7.53
C SER A 133 -12.94 -2.57 6.86
N GLU A 134 -12.69 -2.69 5.55
CA GLU A 134 -12.94 -3.94 4.83
C GLU A 134 -12.07 -5.08 5.36
N GLU A 135 -10.81 -4.79 5.66
CA GLU A 135 -9.87 -5.77 6.21
C GLU A 135 -10.25 -6.18 7.65
N THR A 136 -10.66 -5.20 8.47
CA THR A 136 -11.10 -5.48 9.86
C THR A 136 -12.49 -6.11 9.92
N ASP A 137 -13.37 -5.87 8.95
CA ASP A 137 -14.67 -6.56 8.82
C ASP A 137 -14.46 -8.03 8.46
N MET A 138 -13.50 -8.32 7.58
CA MET A 138 -13.08 -9.68 7.25
C MET A 138 -12.53 -10.40 8.48
N ASP A 139 -11.66 -9.74 9.27
CA ASP A 139 -11.17 -10.29 10.55
C ASP A 139 -12.32 -10.72 11.47
N ARG A 140 -13.31 -9.84 11.62
CA ARG A 140 -14.48 -10.12 12.45
C ARG A 140 -15.35 -11.26 11.91
N ALA A 141 -15.47 -11.38 10.58
CA ALA A 141 -16.20 -12.47 9.93
C ALA A 141 -15.49 -13.81 10.16
N VAL A 142 -14.19 -13.88 9.90
CA VAL A 142 -13.36 -15.07 10.13
C VAL A 142 -13.40 -15.51 11.59
N GLU A 143 -13.21 -14.58 12.53
CA GLU A 143 -13.21 -14.90 13.96
C GLU A 143 -14.56 -15.46 14.42
N ARG A 144 -15.66 -14.87 13.97
CA ARG A 144 -17.02 -15.31 14.31
C ARG A 144 -17.31 -16.69 13.75
N ALA A 145 -17.09 -16.90 12.45
CA ALA A 145 -17.37 -18.16 11.77
C ALA A 145 -16.52 -19.33 12.31
N SER A 146 -15.22 -19.09 12.58
CA SER A 146 -14.35 -20.10 13.20
C SER A 146 -14.79 -20.49 14.61
N LYS A 147 -15.23 -19.53 15.44
CA LYS A 147 -15.76 -19.83 16.77
C LYS A 147 -17.06 -20.63 16.72
N GLU A 148 -17.97 -20.30 15.81
CA GLU A 148 -19.23 -21.02 15.62
C GLU A 148 -18.98 -22.46 15.21
N ARG A 149 -18.11 -22.68 14.21
CA ARG A 149 -17.71 -24.02 13.76
C ARG A 149 -17.07 -24.84 14.86
N ALA A 150 -16.14 -24.29 15.59
CA ALA A 150 -15.47 -24.99 16.67
C ALA A 150 -16.47 -25.45 17.74
N ARG A 151 -17.39 -24.55 18.15
CA ARG A 151 -18.41 -24.84 19.17
C ARG A 151 -19.34 -25.99 18.77
N SER A 152 -19.65 -26.18 17.49
CA SER A 152 -20.54 -27.22 17.00
C SER A 152 -20.04 -28.65 17.31
N GLY A 153 -18.73 -28.84 17.48
CA GLY A 153 -18.10 -30.12 17.82
C GLY A 153 -17.45 -30.19 19.21
N GLY A 154 -17.59 -29.14 20.04
CA GLY A 154 -16.96 -29.08 21.36
C GLY A 154 -15.51 -28.56 21.34
N ALA A 155 -15.03 -28.10 20.20
CA ALA A 155 -13.71 -27.49 20.05
C ALA A 155 -13.67 -26.01 20.47
N SER A 156 -12.48 -25.42 20.51
CA SER A 156 -12.27 -23.99 20.68
C SER A 156 -11.57 -23.36 19.48
N ALA A 157 -11.91 -22.12 19.16
CA ALA A 157 -11.19 -21.32 18.17
C ALA A 157 -10.93 -19.92 18.72
N SER A 158 -9.72 -19.42 18.44
CA SER A 158 -9.30 -18.07 18.78
C SER A 158 -8.55 -17.43 17.63
N MET A 159 -8.51 -16.10 17.60
CA MET A 159 -7.74 -15.34 16.61
C MET A 159 -6.76 -14.41 17.33
N GLU A 160 -5.51 -14.46 16.91
CA GLU A 160 -4.42 -13.60 17.39
C GLU A 160 -3.94 -12.74 16.23
N ARG A 161 -3.95 -11.42 16.41
CA ARG A 161 -3.51 -10.43 15.43
C ARG A 161 -2.17 -9.86 15.86
N LEU A 162 -1.18 -9.88 14.96
CA LEU A 162 0.18 -9.43 15.26
C LEU A 162 0.54 -8.21 14.42
N TRP A 163 1.14 -7.21 15.04
CA TRP A 163 1.61 -6.02 14.35
C TRP A 163 2.94 -6.28 13.66
N GLY A 164 3.04 -6.00 12.34
CA GLY A 164 4.25 -6.32 11.57
C GLY A 164 4.44 -5.48 10.30
N SER A 165 3.49 -4.58 9.99
CA SER A 165 3.47 -3.88 8.71
C SER A 165 4.21 -2.53 8.69
N THR A 166 4.57 -1.96 9.84
CA THR A 166 5.17 -0.63 9.98
C THR A 166 6.61 -0.68 10.45
N LEU A 167 7.34 0.42 10.24
CA LEU A 167 8.69 0.61 10.76
C LEU A 167 8.67 0.69 12.30
N TYR A 168 7.83 1.55 12.86
CA TYR A 168 7.61 1.64 14.30
C TYR A 168 6.45 0.73 14.72
N HIS A 169 6.66 -0.01 15.80
CA HIS A 169 5.62 -0.89 16.34
C HIS A 169 4.54 -0.08 17.05
N ALA A 170 3.28 -0.53 16.94
CA ALA A 170 2.14 0.15 17.54
C ALA A 170 2.27 0.37 19.05
N ASP A 171 2.80 -0.64 19.78
CA ASP A 171 2.98 -0.56 21.25
C ASP A 171 4.06 0.43 21.68
N ASP A 172 4.98 0.80 20.77
CA ASP A 172 6.08 1.72 21.05
C ASP A 172 5.75 3.17 20.72
N LEU A 173 4.55 3.40 20.15
CA LEU A 173 4.14 4.75 19.77
C LEU A 173 3.95 5.66 20.99
N PRO A 174 4.40 6.92 20.90
CA PRO A 174 4.23 7.89 21.97
C PRO A 174 2.84 8.56 21.91
N TYR A 175 1.82 7.78 21.55
CA TYR A 175 0.41 8.18 21.39
C TYR A 175 -0.51 7.18 22.07
N ASP A 176 -1.71 7.60 22.44
CA ASP A 176 -2.72 6.73 23.05
C ASP A 176 -3.33 5.76 22.03
N PHE A 177 -2.64 4.64 21.80
CA PHE A 177 -3.09 3.62 20.86
C PHE A 177 -4.39 2.95 21.34
N ALA A 178 -4.52 2.67 22.63
CA ALA A 178 -5.71 2.05 23.21
C ALA A 178 -6.94 2.96 23.12
N GLY A 179 -6.75 4.27 23.27
CA GLY A 179 -7.78 5.29 23.09
C GLY A 179 -8.08 5.64 21.63
N GLY A 180 -7.49 4.93 20.64
CA GLY A 180 -7.77 5.13 19.22
C GLY A 180 -6.99 6.27 18.59
N LEU A 181 -5.81 6.59 19.09
CA LEU A 181 -4.87 7.57 18.53
C LEU A 181 -5.43 9.01 18.43
N HIS A 182 -6.35 9.42 19.28
CA HIS A 182 -6.94 10.77 19.22
C HIS A 182 -5.90 11.88 19.31
N ASP A 183 -4.78 11.63 19.98
CA ASP A 183 -3.65 12.56 20.16
C ASP A 183 -2.61 12.49 19.03
N LEU A 184 -2.77 11.59 18.05
CA LEU A 184 -1.93 11.54 16.84
C LEU A 184 -2.16 12.82 16.01
N PRO A 185 -1.11 13.56 15.58
CA PRO A 185 -1.28 14.73 14.74
C PRO A 185 -1.77 14.38 13.34
N ASP A 186 -2.60 15.25 12.74
CA ASP A 186 -3.09 15.09 11.37
C ASP A 186 -2.09 15.62 10.32
N VAL A 187 -0.90 16.00 10.77
CA VAL A 187 0.19 16.53 9.93
C VAL A 187 1.46 15.72 10.18
N PHE A 188 2.13 15.32 9.12
CA PHE A 188 3.29 14.44 9.16
C PHE A 188 4.46 14.94 10.02
N THR A 189 4.86 16.21 9.86
CA THR A 189 6.07 16.73 10.54
C THR A 189 6.03 16.59 12.08
N PRO A 190 4.94 16.94 12.77
CA PRO A 190 4.85 16.68 14.22
C PRO A 190 4.87 15.20 14.56
N PHE A 191 4.22 14.33 13.74
CA PHE A 191 4.27 12.88 13.91
C PHE A 191 5.70 12.38 13.82
N ARG A 192 6.39 12.66 12.69
CA ARG A 192 7.77 12.26 12.46
C ARG A 192 8.69 12.67 13.61
N ASN A 193 8.71 13.96 13.97
CA ASN A 193 9.59 14.47 15.02
C ASN A 193 9.37 13.74 16.35
N LYS A 194 8.13 13.39 16.68
CA LYS A 194 7.80 12.72 17.93
C LYS A 194 8.21 11.25 17.91
N VAL A 195 7.95 10.50 16.80
CA VAL A 195 8.35 9.10 16.72
C VAL A 195 9.87 8.94 16.63
N GLU A 196 10.57 9.76 15.84
CA GLU A 196 12.03 9.74 15.75
C GLU A 196 12.71 10.03 17.11
N SER A 197 12.11 10.86 17.95
CA SER A 197 12.66 11.22 19.26
C SER A 197 12.28 10.27 20.39
N LYS A 198 11.25 9.43 20.24
CA LYS A 198 10.66 8.65 21.33
C LYS A 198 10.60 7.15 21.06
N CYS A 199 10.66 6.71 19.79
CA CYS A 199 10.54 5.32 19.40
C CYS A 199 11.88 4.78 18.89
N SER A 200 12.10 3.48 19.10
CA SER A 200 13.18 2.74 18.47
C SER A 200 12.61 1.75 17.46
N VAL A 201 13.34 1.52 16.37
CA VAL A 201 13.00 0.45 15.43
C VAL A 201 13.35 -0.88 16.08
N ARG A 202 12.37 -1.78 16.22
CA ARG A 202 12.58 -3.12 16.78
C ARG A 202 13.50 -3.94 15.88
N ALA A 203 14.25 -4.85 16.47
CA ALA A 203 15.13 -5.75 15.75
C ALA A 203 14.36 -6.62 14.74
N VAL A 204 15.02 -6.94 13.63
CA VAL A 204 14.49 -7.85 12.60
C VAL A 204 14.36 -9.26 13.18
N VAL A 205 13.18 -9.86 13.00
CA VAL A 205 12.93 -11.25 13.39
C VAL A 205 13.50 -12.19 12.33
N PRO A 206 14.34 -13.17 12.68
CA PRO A 206 14.90 -14.08 11.69
C PRO A 206 13.81 -14.93 11.03
N ALA A 207 14.06 -15.35 9.79
CA ALA A 207 13.21 -16.34 9.12
C ALA A 207 13.21 -17.67 9.91
N PRO A 208 12.12 -18.47 9.82
CA PRO A 208 12.05 -19.74 10.52
C PRO A 208 13.17 -20.69 10.03
N THR A 209 13.74 -21.43 10.95
CA THR A 209 14.70 -22.51 10.61
C THR A 209 13.98 -23.66 9.91
N ALA A 210 14.74 -24.52 9.25
CA ALA A 210 14.18 -25.72 8.61
C ALA A 210 13.31 -26.52 9.59
N ASN A 211 12.13 -26.93 9.14
CA ASN A 211 11.12 -27.69 9.89
C ASN A 211 10.52 -26.98 11.12
N ALA A 212 10.83 -25.70 11.39
CA ALA A 212 10.26 -24.99 12.54
C ALA A 212 8.72 -24.91 12.50
N LEU A 213 8.12 -24.90 11.31
CA LEU A 213 6.66 -24.94 11.11
C LEU A 213 6.13 -26.39 10.97
N GLY A 214 6.98 -27.35 10.65
CA GLY A 214 6.59 -28.71 10.30
C GLY A 214 5.89 -28.82 8.94
N SER A 215 5.64 -30.05 8.50
CA SER A 215 4.84 -30.31 7.29
C SER A 215 3.37 -29.98 7.54
N VAL A 216 2.69 -29.52 6.48
CA VAL A 216 1.23 -29.32 6.53
C VAL A 216 0.55 -30.68 6.70
N PRO A 217 -0.49 -30.80 7.55
CA PRO A 217 -1.16 -32.07 7.82
C PRO A 217 -1.72 -32.70 6.54
N ALA A 218 -1.60 -34.03 6.41
CA ALA A 218 -2.14 -34.78 5.26
C ALA A 218 -3.66 -34.64 5.08
N SER A 219 -4.37 -34.24 6.14
CA SER A 219 -5.81 -33.94 6.08
C SER A 219 -6.16 -32.66 5.30
N VAL A 220 -5.16 -31.81 5.00
CA VAL A 220 -5.34 -30.58 4.22
C VAL A 220 -5.14 -30.90 2.73
N ALA A 221 -6.23 -30.89 1.96
CA ALA A 221 -6.20 -31.19 0.53
C ALA A 221 -5.85 -29.97 -0.32
N GLY A 222 -5.35 -30.21 -1.56
CA GLY A 222 -5.16 -29.17 -2.57
C GLY A 222 -3.94 -28.28 -2.36
N LEU A 223 -2.89 -28.79 -1.75
CA LEU A 223 -1.61 -28.07 -1.58
C LEU A 223 -0.86 -27.84 -2.89
N ASP A 224 -1.08 -28.69 -3.92
CA ASP A 224 -0.40 -28.54 -5.21
C ASP A 224 -1.04 -27.50 -6.14
N TRP A 225 -2.23 -27.01 -5.75
CA TRP A 225 -2.94 -26.03 -6.58
C TRP A 225 -2.36 -24.63 -6.43
N MET A 226 -2.19 -23.95 -7.57
CA MET A 226 -1.94 -22.52 -7.71
C MET A 226 -2.92 -21.96 -8.74
N PRO A 227 -3.50 -20.78 -8.51
CA PRO A 227 -4.46 -20.22 -9.47
C PRO A 227 -3.77 -19.73 -10.73
N GLU A 228 -4.40 -19.98 -11.86
CA GLU A 228 -4.18 -19.25 -13.09
C GLU A 228 -5.08 -17.98 -13.11
N PRO A 229 -4.80 -16.98 -13.94
CA PRO A 229 -5.63 -15.77 -13.99
C PRO A 229 -7.13 -16.02 -14.16
N LYS A 230 -7.51 -17.05 -14.93
CA LYS A 230 -8.92 -17.45 -15.14
C LYS A 230 -9.62 -17.94 -13.87
N ASP A 231 -8.87 -18.42 -12.88
CA ASP A 231 -9.39 -18.93 -11.61
C ASP A 231 -9.62 -17.81 -10.59
N LEU A 232 -9.02 -16.64 -10.82
CA LEU A 232 -9.19 -15.47 -9.95
C LEU A 232 -10.55 -14.82 -10.19
N PRO A 233 -11.23 -14.33 -9.14
CA PRO A 233 -12.57 -13.76 -9.24
C PRO A 233 -12.55 -12.31 -9.79
N PHE A 234 -11.84 -12.08 -10.91
CA PHE A 234 -11.81 -10.77 -11.56
C PHE A 234 -13.20 -10.29 -11.95
N ALA A 235 -13.41 -8.99 -11.93
CA ALA A 235 -14.68 -8.38 -12.28
C ALA A 235 -15.08 -8.59 -13.76
N SER A 236 -14.15 -8.96 -14.63
CA SER A 236 -14.43 -9.35 -16.01
C SER A 236 -13.39 -10.31 -16.59
N ALA A 237 -13.79 -11.06 -17.63
CA ALA A 237 -12.91 -11.97 -18.35
C ALA A 237 -11.76 -11.24 -19.07
N GLU A 238 -11.97 -10.00 -19.52
CA GLU A 238 -10.96 -9.18 -20.18
C GLU A 238 -9.78 -8.86 -19.23
N ILE A 239 -10.07 -8.64 -17.94
CA ILE A 239 -9.00 -8.44 -16.94
C ILE A 239 -8.22 -9.72 -16.72
N ALA A 240 -8.87 -10.88 -16.68
CA ALA A 240 -8.21 -12.17 -16.56
C ALA A 240 -7.29 -12.44 -17.76
N LEU A 241 -7.77 -12.23 -18.99
CA LEU A 241 -6.97 -12.36 -20.22
C LEU A 241 -5.80 -11.38 -20.26
N ALA A 242 -6.01 -10.13 -19.81
CA ALA A 242 -4.93 -9.16 -19.69
C ALA A 242 -3.89 -9.59 -18.66
N CYS A 243 -4.31 -10.17 -17.53
CA CYS A 243 -3.42 -10.72 -16.51
C CYS A 243 -2.57 -11.88 -17.06
N GLU A 244 -3.19 -12.79 -17.80
CA GLU A 244 -2.49 -13.89 -18.49
C GLU A 244 -1.44 -13.37 -19.46
N LYS A 245 -1.79 -12.33 -20.24
CA LYS A 245 -0.83 -11.67 -21.14
C LYS A 245 0.34 -11.06 -20.37
N TRP A 246 0.08 -10.39 -19.25
CA TRP A 246 1.14 -9.82 -18.42
C TRP A 246 2.06 -10.90 -17.81
N LEU A 247 1.52 -12.05 -17.43
CA LEU A 247 2.33 -13.17 -16.94
C LEU A 247 3.24 -13.76 -18.04
N LYS A 248 2.74 -13.80 -19.27
CA LYS A 248 3.47 -14.37 -20.42
C LYS A 248 4.51 -13.40 -20.99
N ASP A 249 4.10 -12.17 -21.25
CA ASP A 249 4.87 -11.20 -22.05
C ASP A 249 5.65 -10.21 -21.16
N GLY A 250 5.37 -10.15 -19.86
CA GLY A 250 5.87 -9.11 -18.96
C GLY A 250 5.08 -7.79 -19.07
N ALA A 251 5.57 -6.77 -18.37
CA ALA A 251 5.05 -5.41 -18.49
C ALA A 251 5.56 -4.75 -19.80
N ASP A 252 4.97 -3.59 -20.13
CA ASP A 252 5.45 -2.76 -21.25
C ASP A 252 6.97 -2.50 -21.13
N GLU A 253 7.72 -2.66 -22.21
CA GLU A 253 9.20 -2.49 -22.26
C GLU A 253 9.67 -1.08 -21.84
N ARG A 254 8.76 -0.10 -21.87
CA ARG A 254 9.01 1.27 -21.41
C ARG A 254 8.97 1.41 -19.89
N SER A 255 8.56 0.35 -19.17
CA SER A 255 8.53 0.35 -17.71
C SER A 255 9.89 0.71 -17.11
N VAL A 256 9.88 1.44 -16.01
CA VAL A 256 11.09 1.82 -15.27
C VAL A 256 11.83 0.62 -14.67
N LEU A 257 11.11 -0.47 -14.42
CA LEU A 257 11.62 -1.73 -13.87
C LEU A 257 10.67 -2.86 -14.25
N GLU A 258 11.19 -4.05 -14.52
CA GLU A 258 10.39 -5.25 -14.55
C GLU A 258 10.09 -5.69 -13.11
N PHE A 259 8.89 -5.35 -12.62
CA PHE A 259 8.47 -5.76 -11.29
C PHE A 259 8.05 -7.22 -11.29
N LYS A 260 8.88 -8.07 -10.65
CA LYS A 260 8.56 -9.47 -10.32
C LYS A 260 8.17 -9.58 -8.88
N GLY A 261 7.10 -10.31 -8.58
CA GLY A 261 6.61 -10.50 -7.21
C GLY A 261 7.51 -11.39 -6.36
N GLY A 262 7.41 -11.26 -5.05
CA GLY A 262 8.00 -12.15 -4.07
C GLY A 262 9.09 -11.53 -3.18
N GLU A 263 9.30 -12.18 -2.02
CA GLU A 263 10.33 -11.82 -1.06
C GLU A 263 11.74 -11.89 -1.68
N SER A 264 11.99 -12.95 -2.47
CA SER A 264 13.29 -13.16 -3.11
C SER A 264 13.68 -11.99 -4.02
N GLN A 265 12.72 -11.45 -4.78
CA GLN A 265 12.92 -10.32 -5.67
C GLN A 265 13.07 -9.00 -4.90
N ALA A 266 12.31 -8.83 -3.84
CA ALA A 266 12.42 -7.68 -2.96
C ALA A 266 13.80 -7.59 -2.30
N LEU A 267 14.30 -8.70 -1.75
CA LEU A 267 15.63 -8.78 -1.14
C LEU A 267 16.74 -8.55 -2.17
N ALA A 268 16.60 -9.11 -3.37
CA ALA A 268 17.51 -8.84 -4.48
C ALA A 268 17.54 -7.35 -4.86
N ARG A 269 16.39 -6.68 -4.89
CA ARG A 269 16.32 -5.23 -5.16
C ARG A 269 16.96 -4.41 -4.05
N VAL A 270 16.74 -4.75 -2.77
CA VAL A 270 17.42 -4.09 -1.64
C VAL A 270 18.93 -4.23 -1.79
N LYS A 271 19.42 -5.46 -2.03
CA LYS A 271 20.86 -5.73 -2.22
C LYS A 271 21.43 -4.91 -3.38
N TYR A 272 20.77 -4.94 -4.54
CA TYR A 272 21.20 -4.18 -5.70
C TYR A 272 21.29 -2.69 -5.41
N TYR A 273 20.21 -2.09 -4.88
CA TYR A 273 20.13 -0.64 -4.70
C TYR A 273 21.09 -0.10 -3.66
N LEU A 274 21.29 -0.83 -2.55
CA LEU A 274 22.17 -0.42 -1.46
C LEU A 274 23.62 -0.81 -1.71
N TRP A 275 23.86 -2.05 -2.12
CA TRP A 275 25.20 -2.64 -2.06
C TRP A 275 25.89 -2.76 -3.41
N ASP A 276 25.20 -3.26 -4.41
CA ASP A 276 25.82 -3.57 -5.71
C ASP A 276 26.02 -2.31 -6.57
N SER A 277 25.04 -1.38 -6.54
CA SER A 277 25.04 -0.15 -7.37
C SER A 277 25.34 1.13 -6.60
N ASP A 278 25.38 1.10 -5.26
CA ASP A 278 25.67 2.26 -4.39
C ASP A 278 24.70 3.47 -4.57
N LEU A 279 23.50 3.21 -5.10
CA LEU A 279 22.52 4.25 -5.43
C LEU A 279 21.93 4.94 -4.19
N LEU A 280 22.00 4.27 -3.02
CA LEU A 280 21.53 4.83 -1.77
C LEU A 280 22.25 6.13 -1.42
N ALA A 281 23.55 6.23 -1.76
CA ALA A 281 24.37 7.41 -1.45
C ALA A 281 23.84 8.72 -2.07
N THR A 282 23.08 8.63 -3.16
CA THR A 282 22.58 9.78 -3.95
C THR A 282 21.04 9.82 -4.08
N TYR A 283 20.34 9.03 -3.27
CA TYR A 283 18.87 8.90 -3.37
C TYR A 283 18.15 10.25 -3.26
N PHE A 284 18.58 11.15 -2.37
CA PHE A 284 17.91 12.43 -2.17
C PHE A 284 17.89 13.28 -3.45
N GLU A 285 18.96 13.25 -4.21
CA GLU A 285 19.13 14.00 -5.45
C GLU A 285 18.33 13.39 -6.60
N THR A 286 18.27 12.06 -6.67
CA THR A 286 17.72 11.32 -7.81
C THR A 286 16.23 11.03 -7.69
N ARG A 287 15.68 10.91 -6.51
CA ARG A 287 14.35 10.37 -6.20
C ARG A 287 13.15 11.01 -6.94
N ASN A 288 13.30 12.23 -7.44
CA ASN A 288 12.27 12.91 -8.22
C ASN A 288 12.33 12.63 -9.73
N GLY A 289 13.23 11.73 -10.17
CA GLY A 289 13.29 11.28 -11.55
C GLY A 289 12.01 10.58 -12.00
N MET A 290 11.85 10.48 -13.32
CA MET A 290 10.70 9.80 -13.94
C MET A 290 11.14 8.74 -14.96
N LEU A 291 12.42 8.68 -15.34
CA LEU A 291 12.97 7.74 -16.31
C LEU A 291 14.00 6.81 -15.69
N GLY A 292 13.96 5.54 -16.07
CA GLY A 292 14.90 4.51 -15.62
C GLY A 292 14.56 3.91 -14.27
N GLY A 293 15.23 2.80 -13.92
CA GLY A 293 14.98 2.01 -12.71
C GLY A 293 15.63 2.57 -11.45
N ASP A 294 16.63 3.44 -11.59
CA ASP A 294 17.60 3.68 -10.53
C ASP A 294 17.46 5.04 -9.83
N TYR A 295 16.57 5.90 -10.30
CA TYR A 295 16.33 7.19 -9.64
C TYR A 295 15.71 7.05 -8.23
N SER A 296 15.11 5.91 -7.90
CA SER A 296 14.59 5.62 -6.55
C SER A 296 14.66 4.13 -6.23
N THR A 297 14.40 3.76 -4.97
CA THR A 297 14.49 2.38 -4.49
C THR A 297 13.56 1.41 -5.22
N LYS A 298 12.38 1.89 -5.65
CA LYS A 298 11.30 1.08 -6.26
C LYS A 298 10.74 -0.04 -5.36
N LEU A 299 10.92 0.07 -4.05
CA LEU A 299 10.51 -0.98 -3.10
C LEU A 299 9.01 -1.00 -2.80
N ALA A 300 8.26 0.04 -3.22
CA ALA A 300 6.85 0.21 -2.86
C ALA A 300 5.94 -0.99 -3.18
N PRO A 301 6.03 -1.69 -4.35
CA PRO A 301 5.20 -2.86 -4.63
C PRO A 301 5.40 -4.00 -3.63
N TRP A 302 6.66 -4.29 -3.29
CA TRP A 302 6.98 -5.34 -2.32
C TRP A 302 6.64 -4.95 -0.88
N LEU A 303 6.74 -3.66 -0.52
CA LEU A 303 6.30 -3.15 0.77
C LEU A 303 4.77 -3.21 0.92
N ALA A 304 4.02 -2.98 -0.16
CA ALA A 304 2.56 -3.01 -0.14
C ALA A 304 2.00 -4.41 0.15
N LEU A 305 2.56 -5.45 -0.49
CA LEU A 305 2.19 -6.85 -0.23
C LEU A 305 3.02 -7.50 0.89
N GLY A 306 3.89 -6.70 1.53
CA GLY A 306 4.69 -7.18 2.65
C GLY A 306 5.73 -8.23 2.30
N CYS A 307 6.19 -8.31 1.04
CA CYS A 307 7.30 -9.16 0.61
C CYS A 307 8.64 -8.70 1.18
N VAL A 308 8.73 -7.46 1.66
CA VAL A 308 9.86 -6.93 2.41
C VAL A 308 9.37 -6.11 3.58
N SER A 309 10.04 -6.23 4.72
CA SER A 309 9.71 -5.44 5.92
C SER A 309 10.40 -4.08 5.89
N PRO A 310 9.73 -2.99 6.30
CA PRO A 310 10.40 -1.70 6.46
C PRO A 310 11.51 -1.74 7.50
N ARG A 311 11.43 -2.59 8.53
CA ARG A 311 12.49 -2.77 9.54
C ARG A 311 13.74 -3.41 8.94
N TYR A 312 13.56 -4.42 8.07
CA TYR A 312 14.68 -5.01 7.34
C TYR A 312 15.38 -3.98 6.44
N VAL A 313 14.61 -3.18 5.69
CA VAL A 313 15.19 -2.12 4.85
C VAL A 313 16.00 -1.14 5.70
N VAL A 314 15.49 -0.70 6.86
CA VAL A 314 16.22 0.19 7.76
C VAL A 314 17.45 -0.49 8.35
N SER A 315 17.39 -1.79 8.71
CA SER A 315 18.56 -2.50 9.21
C SER A 315 19.67 -2.56 8.16
N GLU A 316 19.34 -2.77 6.88
CA GLU A 316 20.30 -2.76 5.78
C GLU A 316 20.85 -1.34 5.50
N ILE A 317 20.02 -0.29 5.63
CA ILE A 317 20.49 1.11 5.56
C ILE A 317 21.49 1.39 6.69
N ARG A 318 21.21 1.00 7.92
CA ARG A 318 22.13 1.21 9.05
C ARG A 318 23.45 0.44 8.89
N ARG A 319 23.37 -0.78 8.33
CA ARG A 319 24.56 -1.55 7.97
C ARG A 319 25.37 -0.85 6.88
N TYR A 320 24.70 -0.31 5.87
CA TYR A 320 25.32 0.47 4.80
C TYR A 320 25.99 1.75 5.35
N GLU A 321 25.30 2.50 6.20
CA GLU A 321 25.83 3.72 6.84
C GLU A 321 27.11 3.42 7.62
N SER A 322 27.13 2.32 8.38
CA SER A 322 28.33 1.90 9.13
C SER A 322 29.49 1.46 8.24
N ALA A 323 29.20 0.91 7.04
CA ALA A 323 30.21 0.36 6.14
C ALA A 323 30.72 1.35 5.09
N ARG A 324 29.91 2.34 4.70
CA ARG A 324 30.22 3.25 3.58
C ARG A 324 30.03 4.71 3.95
N VAL A 325 28.78 5.21 3.97
CA VAL A 325 28.48 6.62 4.20
C VAL A 325 27.12 6.81 4.85
N GLU A 326 27.07 7.66 5.90
CA GLU A 326 25.85 8.21 6.46
C GLU A 326 25.68 9.63 5.91
N ASN A 327 24.55 9.90 5.24
CA ASN A 327 24.27 11.19 4.66
C ASN A 327 22.76 11.48 4.55
N LYS A 328 22.41 12.59 3.93
CA LYS A 328 21.01 12.98 3.72
C LYS A 328 20.23 11.96 2.88
N SER A 329 20.85 11.32 1.92
CA SER A 329 20.21 10.34 1.03
C SER A 329 19.86 9.06 1.78
N THR A 330 20.76 8.55 2.63
CA THR A 330 20.49 7.34 3.44
C THR A 330 19.34 7.59 4.42
N TYR A 331 19.36 8.73 5.11
CA TYR A 331 18.24 9.14 5.98
C TYR A 331 16.92 9.30 5.20
N TRP A 332 16.97 9.80 3.96
CA TRP A 332 15.76 10.13 3.23
C TRP A 332 14.92 8.89 2.86
N VAL A 333 15.52 7.72 2.66
CA VAL A 333 14.78 6.47 2.50
C VAL A 333 14.02 6.11 3.77
N ILE A 334 14.64 6.28 4.94
CA ILE A 334 13.98 6.08 6.25
C ILE A 334 12.80 7.05 6.41
N PHE A 335 13.00 8.30 6.03
CA PHE A 335 11.96 9.34 6.03
C PHE A 335 10.72 8.95 5.21
N GLU A 336 10.90 8.34 4.02
CA GLU A 336 9.78 7.86 3.21
C GLU A 336 9.06 6.66 3.86
N LEU A 337 9.77 5.78 4.57
CA LEU A 337 9.16 4.70 5.33
C LEU A 337 8.34 5.22 6.52
N ILE A 338 8.76 6.32 7.15
CA ILE A 338 7.97 6.98 8.21
C ILE A 338 6.68 7.60 7.64
N TRP A 339 6.67 8.09 6.39
CA TRP A 339 5.44 8.52 5.71
C TRP A 339 4.43 7.37 5.55
N ARG A 340 4.91 6.19 5.18
CA ARG A 340 4.07 4.99 5.08
C ARG A 340 3.42 4.64 6.44
N ASP A 341 4.21 4.69 7.51
CA ASP A 341 3.72 4.51 8.89
C ASP A 341 2.66 5.55 9.26
N PHE A 342 2.93 6.82 8.95
CA PHE A 342 1.99 7.90 9.20
C PHE A 342 0.62 7.62 8.59
N PHE A 343 0.55 7.22 7.32
CA PHE A 343 -0.72 6.93 6.67
C PHE A 343 -1.43 5.71 7.27
N LYS A 344 -0.68 4.69 7.71
CA LYS A 344 -1.26 3.54 8.40
C LYS A 344 -1.91 3.95 9.73
N PHE A 345 -1.22 4.72 10.56
CA PHE A 345 -1.76 5.22 11.83
C PHE A 345 -2.82 6.31 11.63
N PHE A 346 -2.70 7.13 10.60
CA PHE A 346 -3.70 8.10 10.21
C PHE A 346 -5.02 7.42 9.80
N ALA A 347 -4.94 6.35 9.02
CA ALA A 347 -6.11 5.56 8.65
C ALA A 347 -6.76 4.89 9.88
N LEU A 348 -5.96 4.37 10.81
CA LEU A 348 -6.47 3.82 12.07
C LEU A 348 -7.20 4.87 12.92
N LYS A 349 -6.62 6.08 13.04
CA LYS A 349 -7.24 7.20 13.76
C LYS A 349 -8.58 7.62 13.17
N HIS A 350 -8.62 7.78 11.85
CA HIS A 350 -9.77 8.39 11.17
C HIS A 350 -10.81 7.38 10.68
N GLY A 351 -10.46 6.09 10.64
CA GLY A 351 -11.35 5.03 10.15
C GLY A 351 -11.90 5.35 8.76
N ASN A 352 -13.20 5.15 8.55
CA ASN A 352 -13.85 5.32 7.26
C ASN A 352 -13.86 6.76 6.71
N LYS A 353 -13.48 7.76 7.50
CA LYS A 353 -13.44 9.15 7.01
C LYS A 353 -12.45 9.35 5.85
N ILE A 354 -11.40 8.52 5.76
CA ILE A 354 -10.46 8.57 4.63
C ILE A 354 -11.12 8.26 3.28
N PHE A 355 -12.30 7.61 3.27
CA PHE A 355 -13.07 7.27 2.07
C PHE A 355 -14.22 8.25 1.79
N HIS A 356 -14.49 9.18 2.70
CA HIS A 356 -15.61 10.13 2.57
C HIS A 356 -15.22 11.29 1.66
N LEU A 357 -16.21 11.82 0.94
CA LEU A 357 -16.02 12.92 -0.01
C LEU A 357 -15.45 14.19 0.67
N ASP A 358 -15.90 14.45 1.89
CA ASP A 358 -15.47 15.57 2.75
C ASP A 358 -14.19 15.26 3.55
N GLY A 359 -13.67 14.04 3.43
CA GLY A 359 -12.43 13.57 4.01
C GLY A 359 -12.39 13.60 5.54
N THR A 360 -11.18 13.57 6.09
CA THR A 360 -10.96 13.52 7.55
C THR A 360 -11.20 14.85 8.25
N ALA A 361 -11.12 15.96 7.51
CA ALA A 361 -11.35 17.31 8.03
C ALA A 361 -12.81 17.79 7.92
N ASN A 362 -13.72 16.94 7.38
CA ASN A 362 -15.12 17.29 7.10
C ASN A 362 -15.21 18.62 6.29
N ARG A 363 -14.37 18.75 5.25
CA ARG A 363 -14.36 19.95 4.39
C ARG A 363 -15.43 19.85 3.32
N THR A 364 -16.24 20.90 3.20
CA THR A 364 -17.17 21.02 2.09
C THR A 364 -16.44 21.57 0.87
N ALA A 365 -16.57 20.89 -0.28
CA ALA A 365 -16.08 21.36 -1.56
C ALA A 365 -17.08 20.99 -2.66
N SER A 366 -17.20 21.84 -3.65
CA SER A 366 -18.02 21.54 -4.84
C SER A 366 -17.23 20.60 -5.77
N TRP A 367 -17.65 19.37 -5.84
CA TRP A 367 -17.08 18.35 -6.72
C TRP A 367 -17.96 18.17 -7.96
N LYS A 368 -17.32 17.97 -9.11
CA LYS A 368 -18.00 17.75 -10.39
C LYS A 368 -18.05 16.27 -10.72
N SER A 369 -19.11 15.88 -11.38
CA SER A 369 -19.20 14.62 -12.12
C SER A 369 -19.11 14.95 -13.61
N ASP A 370 -17.89 14.99 -14.15
CA ASP A 370 -17.62 15.28 -15.57
C ASP A 370 -16.95 14.06 -16.20
N GLU A 371 -17.77 13.22 -16.81
CA GLU A 371 -17.33 11.97 -17.45
C GLU A 371 -16.34 12.21 -18.60
N LYS A 372 -16.44 13.33 -19.32
CA LYS A 372 -15.52 13.68 -20.39
C LYS A 372 -14.13 13.97 -19.85
N ILE A 373 -14.05 14.78 -18.81
CA ILE A 373 -12.78 15.11 -18.14
C ILE A 373 -12.18 13.85 -17.50
N LEU A 374 -13.01 13.09 -16.79
CA LEU A 374 -12.57 11.85 -16.12
C LEU A 374 -12.04 10.82 -17.15
N LYS A 375 -12.74 10.64 -18.27
CA LYS A 375 -12.30 9.75 -19.34
C LYS A 375 -10.97 10.22 -19.93
N ALA A 376 -10.85 11.50 -20.26
CA ALA A 376 -9.61 12.05 -20.80
C ALA A 376 -8.44 11.89 -19.83
N TRP A 377 -8.66 12.10 -18.53
CA TRP A 377 -7.63 11.87 -17.51
C TRP A 377 -7.22 10.38 -17.46
N LYS A 378 -8.18 9.46 -17.42
CA LYS A 378 -7.92 8.01 -17.39
C LYS A 378 -7.15 7.53 -18.62
N THR A 379 -7.45 8.08 -19.80
CA THR A 379 -6.83 7.65 -21.07
C THR A 379 -5.58 8.44 -21.48
N GLY A 380 -5.17 9.44 -20.67
CA GLY A 380 -4.03 10.30 -20.99
C GLY A 380 -4.25 11.11 -22.28
N THR A 381 -5.39 11.81 -22.36
CA THR A 381 -5.81 12.65 -23.51
C THR A 381 -6.36 14.00 -23.06
N THR A 382 -5.83 14.53 -21.96
CA THR A 382 -6.26 15.81 -21.39
C THR A 382 -5.74 17.04 -22.16
N GLY A 383 -4.72 16.85 -22.99
CA GLY A 383 -3.97 17.91 -23.63
C GLY A 383 -2.92 18.57 -22.72
N TYR A 384 -2.67 18.00 -21.53
CA TYR A 384 -1.59 18.37 -20.62
C TYR A 384 -0.52 17.27 -20.67
N PRO A 385 0.57 17.44 -21.45
CA PRO A 385 1.48 16.33 -21.79
C PRO A 385 2.05 15.59 -20.58
N LEU A 386 2.43 16.29 -19.50
CA LEU A 386 2.94 15.64 -18.30
C LEU A 386 1.88 14.78 -17.61
N ILE A 387 0.62 15.22 -17.58
CA ILE A 387 -0.51 14.45 -17.02
C ILE A 387 -0.75 13.22 -17.87
N ASP A 388 -0.83 13.41 -19.19
CA ASP A 388 -1.15 12.36 -20.15
C ASP A 388 -0.06 11.27 -20.17
N ALA A 389 1.21 11.66 -20.14
CA ALA A 389 2.34 10.74 -20.06
C ALA A 389 2.28 9.86 -18.80
N ASN A 390 2.02 10.46 -17.63
CA ASN A 390 1.92 9.73 -16.37
C ASN A 390 0.72 8.76 -16.36
N MET A 391 -0.42 9.17 -16.91
CA MET A 391 -1.60 8.30 -16.96
C MET A 391 -1.42 7.14 -17.94
N ARG A 392 -0.72 7.35 -19.07
CA ARG A 392 -0.35 6.28 -20.02
C ARG A 392 0.67 5.33 -19.42
N GLU A 393 1.68 5.82 -18.68
CA GLU A 393 2.61 4.99 -17.93
C GLU A 393 1.87 4.10 -16.93
N LEU A 394 1.00 4.68 -16.10
CA LEU A 394 0.23 3.92 -15.12
C LEU A 394 -0.58 2.79 -15.75
N ALA A 395 -1.31 3.09 -16.83
CA ALA A 395 -2.14 2.10 -17.51
C ALA A 395 -1.31 0.97 -18.15
N ALA A 396 -0.12 1.27 -18.65
CA ALA A 396 0.75 0.31 -19.34
C ALA A 396 1.62 -0.52 -18.38
N THR A 397 1.97 0.00 -17.20
CA THR A 397 3.00 -0.60 -16.33
C THR A 397 2.54 -0.91 -14.92
N GLY A 398 1.39 -0.37 -14.49
CA GLY A 398 0.96 -0.43 -13.09
C GLY A 398 1.82 0.39 -12.13
N PHE A 399 2.72 1.22 -12.65
CA PHE A 399 3.62 2.06 -11.87
C PHE A 399 3.53 3.53 -12.30
N MET A 400 3.83 4.42 -11.39
CA MET A 400 3.97 5.85 -11.63
C MET A 400 4.93 6.43 -10.58
N SER A 401 5.84 7.32 -11.00
CA SER A 401 6.74 8.00 -10.08
C SER A 401 5.99 8.82 -9.03
N ASN A 402 6.61 9.04 -7.85
CA ASN A 402 6.07 9.92 -6.81
C ASN A 402 5.65 11.28 -7.39
N ARG A 403 6.52 11.91 -8.18
CA ARG A 403 6.26 13.22 -8.79
C ARG A 403 5.06 13.16 -9.76
N GLY A 404 4.94 12.10 -10.52
CA GLY A 404 3.79 11.87 -11.40
C GLY A 404 2.47 11.83 -10.62
N ARG A 405 2.41 11.02 -9.55
CA ARG A 405 1.20 10.87 -8.70
C ARG A 405 0.72 12.20 -8.14
N GLN A 406 1.64 13.02 -7.65
CA GLN A 406 1.31 14.37 -7.14
C GLN A 406 0.69 15.25 -8.23
N ASN A 407 1.26 15.25 -9.43
CA ASN A 407 0.78 16.05 -10.54
C ASN A 407 -0.61 15.62 -11.00
N VAL A 408 -0.82 14.33 -11.24
CA VAL A 408 -2.11 13.83 -11.77
C VAL A 408 -3.23 13.93 -10.74
N ALA A 409 -2.92 13.74 -9.44
CA ALA A 409 -3.90 13.90 -8.36
C ALA A 409 -4.29 15.36 -8.14
N SER A 410 -3.32 16.26 -8.09
CA SER A 410 -3.56 17.71 -8.01
C SER A 410 -4.38 18.21 -9.19
N TRP A 411 -4.04 17.78 -10.42
CA TRP A 411 -4.76 18.19 -11.62
C TRP A 411 -6.23 17.74 -11.59
N LEU A 412 -6.50 16.44 -11.27
CA LEU A 412 -7.85 15.91 -11.23
C LEU A 412 -8.70 16.60 -10.15
N ALA A 413 -8.17 16.67 -8.93
CA ALA A 413 -8.93 17.16 -7.78
C ALA A 413 -8.99 18.70 -7.74
N LEU A 414 -7.88 19.38 -7.97
CA LEU A 414 -7.80 20.83 -7.75
C LEU A 414 -7.98 21.65 -9.02
N ASP A 415 -7.44 21.21 -10.16
CA ASP A 415 -7.63 21.96 -11.42
C ASP A 415 -8.95 21.60 -12.08
N ALA A 416 -9.24 20.32 -12.30
CA ALA A 416 -10.46 19.87 -12.95
C ALA A 416 -11.70 19.87 -12.02
N GLY A 417 -11.49 19.67 -10.73
CA GLY A 417 -12.54 19.66 -9.72
C GLY A 417 -13.43 18.41 -9.75
N VAL A 418 -12.93 17.34 -10.30
CA VAL A 418 -13.62 16.05 -10.30
C VAL A 418 -13.49 15.40 -8.92
N ASP A 419 -14.51 14.66 -8.50
CA ASP A 419 -14.48 13.88 -7.25
C ASP A 419 -13.20 13.04 -7.20
N TRP A 420 -12.32 13.38 -6.26
CA TRP A 420 -11.01 12.77 -6.09
C TRP A 420 -11.03 11.26 -5.87
N ARG A 421 -12.16 10.72 -5.38
CA ARG A 421 -12.32 9.29 -5.12
C ARG A 421 -12.34 8.45 -6.40
N HIS A 422 -12.70 9.03 -7.56
CA HIS A 422 -12.51 8.38 -8.86
C HIS A 422 -11.02 8.14 -9.17
N GLY A 423 -10.16 9.09 -8.76
CA GLY A 423 -8.72 8.93 -8.90
C GLY A 423 -8.18 7.85 -7.95
N ALA A 424 -8.66 7.82 -6.71
CA ALA A 424 -8.29 6.79 -5.74
C ALA A 424 -8.67 5.37 -6.23
N ASP A 425 -9.86 5.18 -6.79
CA ASP A 425 -10.29 3.92 -7.39
C ASP A 425 -9.44 3.54 -8.61
N TRP A 426 -9.07 4.53 -9.45
CA TRP A 426 -8.23 4.28 -10.62
C TRP A 426 -6.83 3.81 -10.24
N PHE A 427 -6.26 4.39 -9.18
CA PHE A 427 -4.99 3.95 -8.61
C PHE A 427 -5.12 2.57 -7.96
N GLU A 428 -6.21 2.30 -7.25
CA GLU A 428 -6.50 0.98 -6.69
C GLU A 428 -6.51 -0.11 -7.76
N HIS A 429 -7.10 0.18 -8.93
CA HIS A 429 -7.14 -0.75 -10.05
C HIS A 429 -5.76 -1.05 -10.63
N HIS A 430 -4.96 -0.01 -10.88
CA HIS A 430 -3.74 -0.14 -11.67
C HIS A 430 -2.47 -0.37 -10.85
N LEU A 431 -2.30 0.31 -9.71
CA LEU A 431 -1.01 0.35 -9.01
C LEU A 431 -0.59 -1.01 -8.45
N LEU A 432 0.61 -1.46 -8.80
CA LEU A 432 1.25 -2.65 -8.22
C LEU A 432 1.52 -2.48 -6.72
N ASP A 433 1.78 -1.24 -6.30
CA ASP A 433 2.06 -0.86 -4.92
C ASP A 433 0.83 -0.35 -4.17
N TYR A 434 -0.38 -0.74 -4.58
CA TYR A 434 -1.59 -0.34 -3.88
C TYR A 434 -1.58 -0.82 -2.42
N ASP A 435 -1.63 0.12 -1.51
CA ASP A 435 -1.90 -0.03 -0.08
C ASP A 435 -3.08 0.87 0.27
N THR A 436 -4.10 0.33 0.92
CA THR A 436 -5.37 1.05 1.15
C THR A 436 -5.15 2.34 1.95
N ALA A 437 -4.37 2.27 3.04
CA ALA A 437 -4.14 3.42 3.91
C ALA A 437 -3.33 4.51 3.17
N SER A 438 -2.25 4.11 2.48
CA SER A 438 -1.40 5.03 1.72
C SER A 438 -2.15 5.65 0.54
N ASN A 439 -2.86 4.86 -0.26
CA ASN A 439 -3.59 5.36 -1.43
C ASN A 439 -4.67 6.37 -1.03
N TRP A 440 -5.60 5.96 -0.16
CA TRP A 440 -6.73 6.80 0.22
C TRP A 440 -6.31 8.00 1.07
N GLY A 441 -5.32 7.83 1.96
CA GLY A 441 -4.76 8.92 2.75
C GLY A 441 -4.09 10.00 1.87
N ASN A 442 -3.30 9.57 0.88
CA ASN A 442 -2.66 10.48 -0.07
C ASN A 442 -3.66 11.19 -0.99
N TRP A 443 -4.66 10.50 -1.52
CA TRP A 443 -5.70 11.13 -2.33
C TRP A 443 -6.52 12.13 -1.52
N CYS A 444 -6.89 11.80 -0.28
CA CYS A 444 -7.55 12.70 0.65
C CYS A 444 -6.70 13.97 0.90
N ALA A 445 -5.38 13.80 1.09
CA ALA A 445 -4.45 14.90 1.27
C ALA A 445 -4.28 15.75 0.00
N ALA A 446 -4.11 15.12 -1.18
CA ALA A 446 -3.97 15.80 -2.46
C ALA A 446 -5.21 16.62 -2.83
N ALA A 447 -6.39 16.11 -2.49
CA ALA A 447 -7.66 16.83 -2.65
C ALA A 447 -7.87 17.96 -1.62
N GLY A 448 -6.98 18.09 -0.62
CA GLY A 448 -7.10 19.08 0.45
C GLY A 448 -8.09 18.73 1.55
N MET A 449 -8.49 17.46 1.67
CA MET A 449 -9.55 16.99 2.57
C MET A 449 -9.03 16.52 3.95
N THR A 450 -7.74 16.70 4.26
CA THR A 450 -7.11 16.29 5.54
C THR A 450 -6.90 17.44 6.53
N GLY A 451 -7.39 18.65 6.28
CA GLY A 451 -7.12 19.80 7.17
C GLY A 451 -5.72 20.43 7.02
N GLY A 452 -4.81 19.81 6.28
CA GLY A 452 -3.50 20.35 5.95
C GLY A 452 -3.54 21.47 4.91
N ARG A 453 -2.36 21.96 4.52
CA ARG A 453 -2.20 22.96 3.44
C ARG A 453 -2.59 22.31 2.09
N ILE A 454 -3.36 23.03 1.29
CA ILE A 454 -3.67 22.62 -0.09
C ILE A 454 -2.49 22.99 -0.99
N ASN A 455 -1.94 22.00 -1.70
CA ASN A 455 -0.85 22.20 -2.66
C ASN A 455 -1.37 21.95 -4.08
N ARG A 456 -1.50 23.04 -4.82
CA ARG A 456 -1.80 22.99 -6.25
C ARG A 456 -0.51 23.11 -7.05
N PHE A 457 -0.28 22.19 -7.97
CA PHE A 457 0.92 22.19 -8.81
C PHE A 457 0.66 22.94 -10.13
N ASN A 458 1.62 23.78 -10.52
CA ASN A 458 1.64 24.35 -11.87
C ASN A 458 2.28 23.32 -12.81
N ILE A 459 1.47 22.63 -13.62
CA ILE A 459 1.91 21.51 -14.45
C ILE A 459 2.98 21.90 -15.47
N ALA A 460 2.89 23.11 -16.09
CA ALA A 460 3.92 23.58 -16.99
C ALA A 460 5.27 23.82 -16.27
N LYS A 461 5.23 24.34 -15.04
CA LYS A 461 6.43 24.48 -14.22
C LYS A 461 6.98 23.11 -13.83
N GLN A 462 6.13 22.17 -13.44
CA GLN A 462 6.57 20.80 -13.09
C GLN A 462 7.25 20.12 -14.28
N THR A 463 6.73 20.28 -15.51
CA THR A 463 7.40 19.76 -16.70
C THR A 463 8.80 20.36 -16.86
N LYS A 464 8.93 21.69 -16.74
CA LYS A 464 10.24 22.36 -16.87
C LYS A 464 11.23 21.96 -15.77
N ASP A 465 10.76 21.69 -14.56
CA ASP A 465 11.62 21.34 -13.42
C ASP A 465 12.08 19.87 -13.46
N TYR A 466 11.26 18.93 -13.98
CA TYR A 466 11.50 17.48 -13.87
C TYR A 466 11.63 16.74 -15.21
N ASP A 467 11.22 17.35 -16.31
CA ASP A 467 11.36 16.81 -17.68
C ASP A 467 11.69 17.95 -18.68
N PRO A 468 12.78 18.72 -18.47
CA PRO A 468 13.08 19.91 -19.26
C PRO A 468 13.33 19.62 -20.76
N SER A 469 13.85 18.44 -21.09
CA SER A 469 14.06 17.96 -22.47
C SER A 469 12.80 17.37 -23.08
N GLY A 470 11.81 17.01 -22.27
CA GLY A 470 10.59 16.33 -22.68
C GLY A 470 10.79 14.84 -22.97
N ASP A 471 11.88 14.23 -22.49
CA ASP A 471 12.19 12.83 -22.80
C ASP A 471 11.18 11.86 -22.19
N TYR A 472 10.72 12.13 -20.95
CA TYR A 472 9.66 11.36 -20.31
C TYR A 472 8.35 11.49 -21.07
N VAL A 473 7.95 12.72 -21.39
CA VAL A 473 6.71 12.98 -22.16
C VAL A 473 6.77 12.28 -23.51
N LYS A 474 7.87 12.41 -24.27
CA LYS A 474 8.05 11.79 -25.59
C LYS A 474 8.07 10.27 -25.54
N ARG A 475 8.56 9.68 -24.45
CA ARG A 475 8.55 8.23 -24.25
C ARG A 475 7.12 7.68 -24.16
N TRP A 476 6.23 8.38 -23.46
CA TRP A 476 4.86 7.93 -23.21
C TRP A 476 3.81 8.49 -24.18
N ILE A 477 4.18 9.54 -24.92
CA ILE A 477 3.33 10.17 -25.95
C ILE A 477 4.12 10.18 -27.27
N PRO A 478 4.09 9.06 -28.02
CA PRO A 478 4.83 8.96 -29.29
C PRO A 478 4.49 10.06 -30.29
N GLU A 479 3.25 10.59 -30.25
CA GLU A 479 2.76 11.70 -31.07
C GLU A 479 3.59 12.98 -30.87
N LEU A 480 4.27 13.12 -29.73
CA LEU A 480 5.09 14.29 -29.40
C LEU A 480 6.60 14.06 -29.60
N ARG A 481 7.02 12.92 -30.16
CA ARG A 481 8.44 12.55 -30.28
C ARG A 481 9.29 13.62 -30.96
N GLU A 482 8.77 14.24 -32.02
CA GLU A 482 9.48 15.25 -32.79
C GLU A 482 9.23 16.70 -32.34
N ILE A 483 8.42 16.90 -31.30
CA ILE A 483 8.15 18.24 -30.75
C ILE A 483 9.43 18.74 -30.03
N PRO A 484 9.92 19.94 -30.37
CA PRO A 484 11.03 20.55 -29.62
C PRO A 484 10.66 20.81 -28.14
N ALA A 485 11.64 20.70 -27.23
CA ALA A 485 11.44 20.91 -25.80
C ALA A 485 10.76 22.24 -25.45
N ALA A 486 10.99 23.28 -26.24
CA ALA A 486 10.35 24.59 -26.06
C ALA A 486 8.82 24.55 -26.13
N TYR A 487 8.26 23.59 -26.87
CA TYR A 487 6.80 23.43 -27.05
C TYR A 487 6.22 22.23 -26.32
N ILE A 488 7.03 21.49 -25.55
CA ILE A 488 6.61 20.22 -24.93
C ILE A 488 5.46 20.39 -23.93
N THR A 489 5.29 21.56 -23.33
CA THR A 489 4.17 21.87 -22.42
C THR A 489 2.90 22.28 -23.16
N GLU A 490 3.02 22.72 -24.41
CA GLU A 490 1.93 23.22 -25.26
C GLU A 490 2.20 22.87 -26.74
N PRO A 491 2.13 21.57 -27.11
CA PRO A 491 2.52 21.11 -28.45
C PRO A 491 1.77 21.78 -29.60
N ASN A 492 0.49 22.11 -29.38
CA ASN A 492 -0.35 22.76 -30.37
C ASN A 492 0.01 24.24 -30.63
N GLN A 493 0.92 24.83 -29.84
CA GLN A 493 1.49 26.17 -30.09
C GLN A 493 2.79 26.12 -30.90
N ALA A 494 3.28 24.94 -31.25
CA ALA A 494 4.40 24.79 -32.18
C ALA A 494 4.03 25.41 -33.55
N PRO A 495 5.03 25.93 -34.33
CA PRO A 495 4.82 26.49 -35.67
C PRO A 495 3.99 25.54 -36.55
N ARG A 496 3.09 26.13 -37.36
CA ARG A 496 2.18 25.36 -38.21
C ARG A 496 2.93 24.43 -39.16
N GLU A 497 4.01 24.90 -39.78
CA GLU A 497 4.85 24.13 -40.71
C GLU A 497 5.42 22.89 -40.01
N LEU A 498 5.79 23.01 -38.75
CA LEU A 498 6.28 21.87 -37.95
C LEU A 498 5.17 20.89 -37.69
N ARG A 499 4.01 21.38 -37.21
CA ARG A 499 2.84 20.54 -36.88
C ARG A 499 2.33 19.78 -38.10
N ASP A 500 2.27 20.45 -39.26
CA ASP A 500 1.83 19.85 -40.51
C ASP A 500 2.84 18.79 -40.98
N ARG A 501 4.16 19.07 -40.87
CA ARG A 501 5.23 18.15 -41.24
C ARG A 501 5.19 16.84 -40.45
N ILE A 502 4.97 16.91 -39.14
CA ILE A 502 4.93 15.73 -38.28
C ILE A 502 3.53 15.12 -38.14
N SER A 503 2.55 15.66 -38.86
CA SER A 503 1.13 15.25 -38.76
C SER A 503 0.67 15.18 -37.30
N LEU A 504 0.88 16.28 -36.55
CA LEU A 504 0.61 16.30 -35.11
C LEU A 504 -0.84 15.94 -34.77
N ASP A 505 -1.06 14.76 -34.23
CA ASP A 505 -2.35 14.29 -33.70
C ASP A 505 -2.30 14.23 -32.16
N TYR A 506 -2.36 15.39 -31.52
CA TYR A 506 -2.39 15.49 -30.07
C TYR A 506 -3.50 16.45 -29.62
N PRO A 507 -4.33 16.08 -28.61
CA PRO A 507 -5.48 16.88 -28.22
C PRO A 507 -5.09 18.27 -27.71
N ASN A 508 -5.98 19.24 -27.95
CA ASN A 508 -5.88 20.53 -27.30
C ASN A 508 -6.16 20.40 -25.80
N LYS A 509 -5.53 21.27 -25.01
CA LYS A 509 -5.79 21.34 -23.56
C LYS A 509 -7.28 21.46 -23.29
N LEU A 510 -7.78 20.63 -22.39
CA LEU A 510 -9.14 20.77 -21.90
C LEU A 510 -9.31 22.16 -21.26
N ASN A 511 -10.39 22.81 -21.62
CA ASN A 511 -10.76 24.09 -21.00
C ASN A 511 -11.33 23.80 -19.60
N LEU A 512 -10.53 24.03 -18.57
CA LEU A 512 -10.94 23.84 -17.19
C LEU A 512 -11.52 25.13 -16.62
N PRO A 513 -12.65 25.06 -15.91
CA PRO A 513 -13.20 26.22 -15.24
C PRO A 513 -12.25 26.70 -14.14
N ARG A 514 -12.11 28.01 -14.02
CA ARG A 514 -11.35 28.60 -12.91
C ARG A 514 -12.04 28.23 -11.58
N ARG A 515 -11.32 27.58 -10.67
CA ARG A 515 -11.83 27.27 -9.33
C ARG A 515 -11.29 28.29 -8.33
N ASP A 516 -12.18 28.73 -7.46
CA ASP A 516 -11.82 29.49 -6.27
C ASP A 516 -11.69 28.53 -5.08
N PHE A 517 -10.50 28.42 -4.54
CA PHE A 517 -10.21 27.56 -3.38
C PHE A 517 -10.54 28.22 -2.04
N THR A 518 -10.98 29.48 -2.05
CA THR A 518 -11.47 30.17 -0.84
C THR A 518 -12.74 29.50 -0.31
N GLU A 519 -13.53 28.84 -1.18
CA GLU A 519 -14.69 28.03 -0.79
C GLU A 519 -14.33 26.76 0.02
N MET A 520 -13.10 26.28 -0.06
CA MET A 520 -12.66 25.11 0.69
C MET A 520 -12.41 25.36 2.19
N GLY A 521 -12.78 26.55 2.69
CA GLY A 521 -12.74 26.93 4.11
C GLY A 521 -11.38 26.73 4.79
N SER A 522 -10.93 27.68 5.58
CA SER A 522 -9.84 27.42 6.54
C SER A 522 -10.29 26.27 7.46
N PRO A 523 -9.38 25.33 7.83
CA PRO A 523 -9.74 24.31 8.82
C PRO A 523 -10.32 25.00 10.05
N PRO A 524 -11.35 24.44 10.72
CA PRO A 524 -11.86 25.00 11.95
C PRO A 524 -10.69 25.12 12.91
N GLY A 525 -10.33 26.36 13.25
CA GLY A 525 -9.26 26.64 14.22
C GLY A 525 -9.57 25.91 15.54
N PRO A 526 -8.57 25.55 16.35
CA PRO A 526 -8.78 24.93 17.63
C PRO A 526 -9.78 25.78 18.42
N LYS A 527 -10.89 25.19 18.86
CA LYS A 527 -11.88 25.85 19.71
C LYS A 527 -11.12 26.41 20.91
N ARG A 528 -10.90 27.73 20.94
CA ARG A 528 -10.41 28.42 22.12
C ARG A 528 -11.46 28.21 23.22
N GLY A 529 -11.11 27.41 24.20
CA GLY A 529 -11.88 27.26 25.42
C GLY A 529 -12.17 28.66 25.97
N GLY A 530 -13.44 28.95 26.20
CA GLY A 530 -13.92 30.23 26.67
C GLY A 530 -13.34 30.58 28.04
N GLY A 531 -12.26 31.34 28.06
CA GLY A 531 -11.73 32.00 29.23
C GLY A 531 -12.19 33.45 29.22
N ARG A 532 -12.95 33.83 30.21
CA ARG A 532 -13.48 35.18 30.43
C ARG A 532 -12.33 36.22 30.45
N SER A 533 -12.52 37.26 29.69
CA SER A 533 -11.70 38.47 29.71
C SER A 533 -11.86 39.27 31.01
N ALA A 534 -10.75 39.68 31.58
CA ALA A 534 -10.70 40.85 32.46
C ALA A 534 -9.56 41.78 32.02
N GLY A 535 -9.87 42.98 31.83
CA GLY A 535 -9.36 44.18 31.31
C GLY A 535 -7.94 44.64 31.59
N GLY A 536 -7.49 45.54 30.72
CA GLY A 536 -6.85 46.76 31.05
C GLY A 536 -5.31 46.83 30.96
N GLY A 537 -4.78 47.72 30.12
CA GLY A 537 -3.44 48.29 30.36
C GLY A 537 -2.65 48.69 29.10
N ARG A 538 -2.58 49.97 28.89
CA ARG A 538 -1.80 50.72 27.87
C ARG A 538 -0.28 50.60 28.05
N GLY A 539 0.48 50.70 26.94
CA GLY A 539 1.70 51.50 26.92
C GLY A 539 2.97 50.81 26.42
N GLY A 540 3.64 51.40 25.44
CA GLY A 540 5.10 51.32 25.32
C GLY A 540 5.69 51.03 23.94
N ARG A 541 6.06 52.07 23.22
CA ARG A 541 6.94 52.06 22.02
C ARG A 541 8.36 51.57 22.35
N GLY A 542 8.96 50.82 21.42
CA GLY A 542 10.38 50.51 21.45
C GLY A 542 10.82 49.77 20.21
N GLY A 543 11.35 50.50 19.22
CA GLY A 543 11.94 49.89 18.02
C GLY A 543 13.30 49.27 18.30
N ARG A 544 13.59 48.15 17.66
CA ARG A 544 14.98 47.69 17.44
C ARG A 544 15.10 46.87 16.16
N SER A 545 16.12 47.20 15.41
CA SER A 545 16.56 46.69 14.13
C SER A 545 16.75 45.17 14.13
N LYS A 546 16.29 44.51 13.05
CA LYS A 546 16.58 43.09 12.76
C LYS A 546 17.70 42.97 11.73
N SER A 547 18.81 42.37 12.14
CA SER A 547 19.82 41.83 11.25
C SER A 547 19.20 40.62 10.45
N ARG A 548 19.36 40.67 9.14
CA ARG A 548 18.95 39.57 8.24
C ARG A 548 20.00 38.46 8.31
N GLY A 549 19.65 37.30 8.92
CA GLY A 549 20.33 36.03 8.71
C GLY A 549 19.82 35.35 7.41
N PRO A 550 20.56 34.39 6.84
CA PRO A 550 20.23 33.77 5.55
C PRO A 550 18.91 33.02 5.61
N LYS A 551 18.08 33.27 4.60
CA LYS A 551 16.79 32.56 4.43
C LYS A 551 17.07 31.07 4.19
N ALA A 552 16.74 30.23 5.15
CA ALA A 552 16.53 28.81 4.89
C ALA A 552 15.37 28.66 3.89
N HIS A 553 15.63 28.02 2.74
CA HIS A 553 14.59 27.65 1.81
C HIS A 553 13.66 26.67 2.52
N SER A 554 12.41 27.08 2.77
CA SER A 554 11.36 26.20 3.27
C SER A 554 11.04 25.19 2.18
N VAL A 555 11.56 23.97 2.31
CA VAL A 555 11.15 22.82 1.50
C VAL A 555 9.68 22.56 1.80
N SER A 556 8.84 22.51 0.77
CA SER A 556 7.41 22.22 0.90
C SER A 556 7.21 20.86 1.56
N VAL A 557 6.36 20.79 2.56
CA VAL A 557 6.02 19.55 3.31
C VAL A 557 5.47 18.45 2.40
N TYR A 558 5.02 18.78 1.18
CA TYR A 558 4.37 17.88 0.23
C TYR A 558 5.29 17.37 -0.90
N ASP A 559 6.56 17.66 -0.89
CA ASP A 559 7.50 17.02 -1.82
C ASP A 559 7.66 15.50 -1.56
N HIS A 560 6.86 14.91 -0.65
CA HIS A 560 7.10 13.60 -0.03
C HIS A 560 5.89 12.65 0.02
N VAL A 561 4.79 12.93 -0.69
CA VAL A 561 3.50 12.25 -0.46
C VAL A 561 3.40 10.84 -1.05
N TYR A 562 4.32 10.41 -1.95
CA TYR A 562 4.32 9.07 -2.56
C TYR A 562 5.78 8.56 -2.66
N GLY A 563 6.33 8.11 -1.57
CA GLY A 563 7.68 7.53 -1.53
C GLY A 563 7.71 6.03 -1.77
#